data_5e921c7562a341134a8e5855988cf929
#
_entry.id   5e921c7562a341134a8e5855988cf929
#
_cell.length_a   1.000
_cell.length_b   1.000
_cell.length_c   1.000
_cell.angle_alpha   90.00
_cell.angle_beta   90.00
_cell.angle_gamma   90.00
#
_symmetry.space_group_name_H-M   'P 1'
#
loop_
_entity.id
_entity.type
_entity.pdbx_description
1 polymer ?
#
loop_
_entity_poly.entity_id
_entity_poly.type
_entity_poly.pdbx_seq_one_letter_code
_entity_poly.pdbx_strand_id
1 'polypeptide(L)'
;MSVSSLDCHPERRAQREVEEPLWPADRGSSEFLAANLREVRDGQALSPEIACQLLRRADELLPELLAAARALKEQYRPGVITYSRKVFIPLTNLCRDYCGYCTYRRDPGEPGAHTMTPDEVLSIAQAGEKLGCTEALFSLGDRPEALFPEMRETLRKLGYRSTLHYLQTMCELVLRETRLLPHANPGLLSANWIARLRESNPSLGLMLESTSTNLVAAHPADRTPDKLPSLRLKTIEDAGKLGVPFTTGILIGIGETMEDRVESLLAIQRLHEQYGHVQEVIIQNFRVKPRIPMAAWPEPDTGDMLRTLAVARLLLRDMNIQAPPNLTEKGYEKLLDGGINDWGGVSPLTPDYINPEAPWPHLLDLQRRTEAAGQKLRQRLPAYPEFVASVAARGGMLGERLRTAAESLLVRAV
;
A
#
# COMPACT_ATOMS: atom_id res chain seq x y z
N MET A 1 49.55 -22.98 31.35
CA MET A 1 49.27 -21.73 32.07
C MET A 1 47.90 -21.24 31.55
N SER A 2 46.99 -21.13 32.44
CA SER A 2 45.53 -21.06 32.33
C SER A 2 44.98 -19.99 31.37
N VAL A 3 44.04 -20.42 30.54
CA VAL A 3 43.12 -19.54 29.82
C VAL A 3 41.87 -19.40 30.66
N SER A 4 41.62 -18.19 31.17
CA SER A 4 40.44 -17.86 31.94
C SER A 4 39.21 -17.74 31.06
N SER A 5 38.16 -18.43 31.47
CA SER A 5 36.81 -18.37 30.98
C SER A 5 36.22 -16.96 31.07
N LEU A 6 35.70 -16.45 29.96
CA LEU A 6 34.79 -15.29 29.90
C LEU A 6 33.36 -15.78 30.08
N ASP A 7 32.80 -15.48 31.24
CA ASP A 7 31.41 -15.71 31.58
C ASP A 7 30.46 -14.95 30.61
N CYS A 8 29.63 -15.71 29.92
CA CYS A 8 28.42 -15.20 29.28
C CYS A 8 27.34 -14.93 30.31
N HIS A 9 27.11 -13.69 30.67
CA HIS A 9 25.91 -13.29 31.39
C HIS A 9 24.76 -13.03 30.39
N PRO A 10 23.69 -13.81 30.45
CA PRO A 10 22.45 -13.49 29.76
C PRO A 10 21.52 -12.79 30.78
N GLU A 11 21.48 -11.48 30.82
CA GLU A 11 20.39 -10.72 31.45
C GLU A 11 20.63 -9.21 31.30
N ARG A 12 20.29 -8.67 30.11
CA ARG A 12 19.74 -7.33 30.04
C ARG A 12 18.43 -7.44 29.22
N ARG A 13 17.36 -7.82 29.91
CA ARG A 13 16.01 -7.41 29.53
C ARG A 13 16.02 -5.88 29.57
N ALA A 14 16.01 -5.27 28.37
CA ALA A 14 15.64 -3.86 28.27
C ALA A 14 14.23 -3.75 28.87
N GLN A 15 14.12 -3.13 30.02
CA GLN A 15 12.87 -2.66 30.58
C GLN A 15 12.33 -1.67 29.54
N ARG A 16 11.28 -2.06 28.81
CA ARG A 16 10.44 -1.12 28.08
C ARG A 16 9.85 -0.18 29.14
N GLU A 17 10.22 1.09 29.12
CA GLU A 17 9.33 2.12 29.62
C GLU A 17 8.06 1.99 28.76
N VAL A 18 6.99 1.49 29.37
CA VAL A 18 5.67 1.47 28.79
C VAL A 18 5.24 2.92 28.75
N GLU A 19 5.42 3.58 27.60
CA GLU A 19 4.77 4.87 27.36
C GLU A 19 3.28 4.68 27.64
N GLU A 20 2.72 5.56 28.49
CA GLU A 20 1.28 5.53 28.76
C GLU A 20 0.53 5.60 27.41
N PRO A 21 -0.49 4.75 27.22
CA PRO A 21 -1.24 4.76 25.97
C PRO A 21 -1.82 6.15 25.74
N LEU A 22 -1.68 6.66 24.51
CA LEU A 22 -2.20 7.98 24.07
C LEU A 22 -3.67 8.18 24.42
N TRP A 23 -4.41 7.09 24.59
CA TRP A 23 -5.82 7.07 24.99
C TRP A 23 -6.07 6.04 26.10
N PRO A 24 -6.89 6.38 27.13
CA PRO A 24 -7.10 5.50 28.26
C PRO A 24 -7.69 4.15 27.86
N ALA A 25 -7.11 3.08 28.37
CA ALA A 25 -7.64 1.74 28.22
C ALA A 25 -8.99 1.64 28.93
N ASP A 26 -9.99 1.15 28.18
CA ASP A 26 -11.25 0.62 28.66
C ASP A 26 -12.20 1.56 29.44
N ARG A 27 -12.98 2.39 28.74
CA ARG A 27 -14.09 3.18 29.32
C ARG A 27 -15.45 2.94 28.67
N GLY A 28 -15.64 1.91 27.85
CA GLY A 28 -16.93 1.66 27.21
C GLY A 28 -17.43 0.24 27.40
N SER A 29 -18.68 0.08 27.91
CA SER A 29 -19.38 -1.19 27.79
C SER A 29 -19.63 -1.55 26.33
N SER A 30 -19.88 -2.82 26.00
CA SER A 30 -20.26 -3.24 24.64
C SER A 30 -21.49 -2.47 24.15
N GLU A 31 -22.44 -2.15 25.04
CA GLU A 31 -23.61 -1.32 24.75
C GLU A 31 -23.25 0.11 24.36
N PHE A 32 -22.28 0.74 25.03
CA PHE A 32 -21.78 2.07 24.72
C PHE A 32 -21.12 2.09 23.33
N LEU A 33 -20.24 1.12 23.02
CA LEU A 33 -19.59 1.02 21.72
C LEU A 33 -20.61 0.75 20.60
N ALA A 34 -21.61 -0.12 20.84
CA ALA A 34 -22.69 -0.36 19.89
C ALA A 34 -23.57 0.89 19.64
N ALA A 35 -23.79 1.73 20.68
CA ALA A 35 -24.47 3.02 20.52
C ALA A 35 -23.65 3.96 19.61
N ASN A 36 -22.36 4.09 19.84
CA ASN A 36 -21.47 4.89 18.98
C ASN A 36 -21.45 4.41 17.52
N LEU A 37 -21.46 3.09 17.27
CA LEU A 37 -21.56 2.57 15.91
C LEU A 37 -22.86 3.00 15.20
N ARG A 38 -23.98 3.11 15.92
CA ARG A 38 -25.24 3.65 15.36
C ARG A 38 -25.10 5.14 15.03
N GLU A 39 -24.54 5.94 15.94
CA GLU A 39 -24.32 7.37 15.72
C GLU A 39 -23.38 7.65 14.52
N VAL A 40 -22.32 6.83 14.34
CA VAL A 40 -21.44 6.92 13.18
C VAL A 40 -22.18 6.62 11.87
N ARG A 41 -23.10 5.64 11.86
CA ARG A 41 -23.97 5.37 10.71
C ARG A 41 -24.88 6.55 10.40
N ASP A 42 -25.33 7.27 11.42
CA ASP A 42 -26.20 8.45 11.30
C ASP A 42 -25.41 9.73 10.96
N GLY A 43 -24.10 9.62 10.74
CA GLY A 43 -23.25 10.69 10.22
C GLY A 43 -22.25 11.30 11.19
N GLN A 44 -22.25 10.88 12.48
CA GLN A 44 -21.24 11.36 13.42
C GLN A 44 -19.84 10.82 13.10
N ALA A 45 -18.81 11.59 13.45
CA ALA A 45 -17.43 11.16 13.32
C ALA A 45 -17.07 10.14 14.42
N LEU A 46 -16.31 9.10 14.05
CA LEU A 46 -15.76 8.16 15.04
C LEU A 46 -14.60 8.83 15.77
N SER A 47 -14.64 8.85 17.13
CA SER A 47 -13.52 9.38 17.89
C SER A 47 -12.33 8.40 17.89
N PRO A 48 -11.07 8.90 17.99
CA PRO A 48 -9.89 8.07 18.05
C PRO A 48 -9.90 7.06 19.20
N GLU A 49 -10.42 7.47 20.36
CA GLU A 49 -10.52 6.63 21.57
C GLU A 49 -11.44 5.42 21.32
N ILE A 50 -12.61 5.69 20.71
CA ILE A 50 -13.57 4.63 20.36
C ILE A 50 -12.99 3.73 19.26
N ALA A 51 -12.30 4.30 18.26
CA ALA A 51 -11.63 3.53 17.22
C ALA A 51 -10.62 2.53 17.84
N CYS A 52 -9.79 2.96 18.78
CA CYS A 52 -8.84 2.09 19.48
C CYS A 52 -9.56 1.01 20.31
N GLN A 53 -10.66 1.35 20.98
CA GLN A 53 -11.46 0.37 21.73
C GLN A 53 -12.08 -0.69 20.81
N LEU A 54 -12.59 -0.30 19.66
CA LEU A 54 -13.15 -1.22 18.66
C LEU A 54 -12.07 -2.16 18.10
N LEU A 55 -10.85 -1.68 17.90
CA LEU A 55 -9.73 -2.52 17.48
C LEU A 55 -9.30 -3.54 18.53
N ARG A 56 -9.37 -3.18 19.82
CA ARG A 56 -8.96 -4.06 20.93
C ARG A 56 -10.02 -5.08 21.35
N ARG A 57 -11.28 -4.77 21.11
CA ARG A 57 -12.37 -5.63 21.55
C ARG A 57 -12.44 -6.91 20.72
N ALA A 58 -12.64 -7.99 21.44
CA ALA A 58 -12.83 -9.31 20.88
C ALA A 58 -14.14 -9.40 20.03
N ASP A 59 -14.39 -10.58 19.53
CA ASP A 59 -15.36 -10.90 18.47
C ASP A 59 -16.82 -10.54 18.75
N GLU A 60 -17.18 -10.16 19.99
CA GLU A 60 -18.55 -9.84 20.40
C GLU A 60 -19.18 -8.69 19.60
N LEU A 61 -18.39 -7.64 19.26
CA LEU A 61 -18.88 -6.47 18.52
C LEU A 61 -18.53 -6.51 17.04
N LEU A 62 -17.85 -7.57 16.58
CA LEU A 62 -17.43 -7.66 15.18
C LEU A 62 -18.63 -7.62 14.21
N PRO A 63 -19.74 -8.31 14.43
CA PRO A 63 -20.91 -8.24 13.54
C PRO A 63 -21.46 -6.83 13.36
N GLU A 64 -21.63 -6.07 14.47
CA GLU A 64 -22.13 -4.71 14.47
C GLU A 64 -21.15 -3.75 13.80
N LEU A 65 -19.87 -3.91 14.08
CA LEU A 65 -18.78 -3.12 13.47
C LEU A 65 -18.76 -3.32 11.95
N LEU A 66 -18.82 -4.57 11.48
CA LEU A 66 -18.86 -4.89 10.05
C LEU A 66 -20.16 -4.37 9.39
N ALA A 67 -21.29 -4.45 10.08
CA ALA A 67 -22.55 -3.91 9.59
C ALA A 67 -22.48 -2.38 9.40
N ALA A 68 -21.85 -1.65 10.33
CA ALA A 68 -21.65 -0.22 10.23
C ALA A 68 -20.69 0.13 9.06
N ALA A 69 -19.59 -0.60 8.91
CA ALA A 69 -18.63 -0.39 7.82
C ALA A 69 -19.26 -0.64 6.43
N ARG A 70 -20.05 -1.73 6.28
CA ARG A 70 -20.77 -2.00 5.04
C ARG A 70 -21.78 -0.90 4.72
N ALA A 71 -22.53 -0.43 5.71
CA ALA A 71 -23.52 0.63 5.51
C ALA A 71 -22.86 1.91 4.98
N LEU A 72 -21.73 2.32 5.56
CA LEU A 72 -20.95 3.48 5.09
C LEU A 72 -20.37 3.25 3.69
N LYS A 73 -19.82 2.07 3.41
CA LYS A 73 -19.33 1.74 2.06
C LYS A 73 -20.47 1.85 1.03
N GLU A 74 -21.65 1.30 1.33
CA GLU A 74 -22.81 1.38 0.42
C GLU A 74 -23.32 2.82 0.25
N GLN A 75 -23.21 3.65 1.27
CA GLN A 75 -23.58 5.08 1.19
C GLN A 75 -22.67 5.83 0.21
N TYR A 76 -21.35 5.60 0.25
CA TYR A 76 -20.39 6.37 -0.54
C TYR A 76 -19.98 5.69 -1.85
N ARG A 77 -20.00 4.36 -1.91
CA ARG A 77 -19.54 3.53 -3.04
C ARG A 77 -20.52 2.37 -3.29
N PRO A 78 -21.80 2.67 -3.69
CA PRO A 78 -22.84 1.66 -3.73
C PRO A 78 -22.62 0.58 -4.76
N GLY A 79 -22.73 -0.67 -4.36
CA GLY A 79 -22.86 -1.85 -5.21
C GLY A 79 -21.64 -2.17 -6.10
N VAL A 80 -20.50 -1.50 -5.93
CA VAL A 80 -19.32 -1.66 -6.80
C VAL A 80 -18.06 -1.89 -5.97
N ILE A 81 -17.27 -2.85 -6.43
CA ILE A 81 -15.87 -3.05 -6.02
C ILE A 81 -14.99 -2.89 -7.25
N THR A 82 -13.93 -2.10 -7.13
CA THR A 82 -13.00 -1.87 -8.22
C THR A 82 -11.73 -2.72 -8.09
N TYR A 83 -10.99 -2.86 -9.19
CA TYR A 83 -9.65 -3.43 -9.24
C TYR A 83 -8.87 -2.81 -10.40
N SER A 84 -7.55 -2.78 -10.30
CA SER A 84 -6.69 -2.42 -11.42
C SER A 84 -6.05 -3.66 -12.05
N ARG A 85 -6.28 -3.87 -13.35
CA ARG A 85 -5.60 -4.92 -14.13
C ARG A 85 -4.25 -4.39 -14.57
N LYS A 86 -3.17 -4.91 -13.96
CA LYS A 86 -1.83 -4.34 -14.13
C LYS A 86 -0.74 -5.39 -14.34
N VAL A 87 0.41 -4.91 -14.76
CA VAL A 87 1.68 -5.62 -14.62
C VAL A 87 2.53 -4.96 -13.56
N PHE A 88 3.27 -5.75 -12.80
CA PHE A 88 4.27 -5.27 -11.86
C PHE A 88 5.63 -5.30 -12.54
N ILE A 89 6.33 -4.17 -12.52
CA ILE A 89 7.66 -4.01 -13.10
C ILE A 89 8.65 -3.79 -11.95
N PRO A 90 9.39 -4.84 -11.56
CA PRO A 90 10.36 -4.79 -10.44
C PRO A 90 11.67 -4.16 -10.93
N LEU A 91 11.69 -2.85 -11.14
CA LEU A 91 12.76 -2.15 -11.86
C LEU A 91 14.18 -2.44 -11.30
N THR A 92 14.31 -2.50 -9.97
CA THR A 92 15.48 -3.03 -9.28
C THR A 92 15.10 -3.58 -7.93
N ASN A 93 15.68 -4.72 -7.54
CA ASN A 93 15.51 -5.28 -6.19
C ASN A 93 16.68 -4.96 -5.25
N LEU A 94 17.66 -4.21 -5.71
CA LEU A 94 18.65 -3.59 -4.85
C LEU A 94 17.97 -2.47 -4.04
N CYS A 95 18.12 -2.47 -2.72
CA CYS A 95 17.48 -1.50 -1.85
C CYS A 95 18.41 -1.15 -0.68
N ARG A 96 18.44 0.13 -0.29
CA ARG A 96 19.23 0.54 0.86
C ARG A 96 18.54 0.26 2.20
N ASP A 97 17.21 0.03 2.20
CA ASP A 97 16.46 -0.33 3.41
C ASP A 97 16.42 -1.84 3.61
N TYR A 98 16.68 -2.28 4.84
CA TYR A 98 16.69 -3.68 5.26
C TYR A 98 15.46 -3.99 6.13
N CYS A 99 14.27 -3.82 5.55
CA CYS A 99 13.02 -4.07 6.26
C CYS A 99 12.86 -5.54 6.68
N GLY A 100 12.50 -5.79 7.94
CA GLY A 100 12.43 -7.13 8.52
C GLY A 100 11.40 -8.06 7.87
N TYR A 101 10.41 -7.51 7.19
CA TYR A 101 9.33 -8.24 6.50
C TYR A 101 9.55 -8.41 4.99
N CYS A 102 10.60 -7.80 4.41
CA CYS A 102 10.78 -7.73 2.97
C CYS A 102 11.57 -8.92 2.42
N THR A 103 10.99 -9.67 1.47
CA THR A 103 11.68 -10.73 0.73
C THR A 103 12.19 -10.28 -0.64
N TYR A 104 11.79 -9.10 -1.09
CA TYR A 104 12.14 -8.57 -2.41
C TYR A 104 13.59 -8.09 -2.51
N ARG A 105 14.08 -7.46 -1.45
CA ARG A 105 15.41 -6.85 -1.38
C ARG A 105 16.53 -7.87 -1.60
N ARG A 106 17.57 -7.44 -2.35
CA ARG A 106 18.85 -8.15 -2.53
C ARG A 106 20.02 -7.20 -2.34
N ASP A 107 21.16 -7.76 -1.91
CA ASP A 107 22.46 -7.10 -1.99
C ASP A 107 23.10 -7.36 -3.36
N PRO A 108 23.98 -6.46 -3.84
CA PRO A 108 24.77 -6.72 -5.05
C PRO A 108 25.52 -8.05 -4.96
N GLY A 109 25.44 -8.86 -6.03
CA GLY A 109 26.08 -10.18 -6.08
C GLY A 109 25.30 -11.32 -5.44
N GLU A 110 24.20 -11.04 -4.72
CA GLU A 110 23.31 -12.10 -4.25
C GLU A 110 22.55 -12.77 -5.41
N PRO A 111 22.26 -14.07 -5.31
CA PRO A 111 21.42 -14.75 -6.30
C PRO A 111 20.06 -14.04 -6.48
N GLY A 112 19.76 -13.67 -7.73
CA GLY A 112 18.54 -12.95 -8.09
C GLY A 112 18.63 -11.42 -7.90
N ALA A 113 19.78 -10.86 -7.50
CA ALA A 113 20.03 -9.42 -7.56
C ALA A 113 19.93 -8.92 -9.00
N HIS A 114 19.03 -7.97 -9.28
CA HIS A 114 18.75 -7.56 -10.65
C HIS A 114 18.31 -6.10 -10.73
N THR A 115 18.75 -5.44 -11.76
CA THR A 115 18.22 -4.16 -12.24
C THR A 115 17.84 -4.37 -13.70
N MET A 116 16.55 -4.18 -14.01
CA MET A 116 16.01 -4.42 -15.34
C MET A 116 16.62 -3.47 -16.37
N THR A 117 16.84 -3.98 -17.56
CA THR A 117 17.16 -3.17 -18.75
C THR A 117 15.88 -2.56 -19.35
N PRO A 118 16.01 -1.52 -20.23
CA PRO A 118 14.85 -0.97 -20.93
C PRO A 118 14.08 -2.00 -21.76
N ASP A 119 14.76 -2.97 -22.37
CA ASP A 119 14.14 -4.03 -23.16
C ASP A 119 13.32 -4.99 -22.31
N GLU A 120 13.79 -5.34 -21.10
CA GLU A 120 13.06 -6.17 -20.16
C GLU A 120 11.79 -5.45 -19.66
N VAL A 121 11.90 -4.15 -19.34
CA VAL A 121 10.76 -3.31 -18.96
C VAL A 121 9.70 -3.29 -20.06
N LEU A 122 10.14 -3.03 -21.30
CA LEU A 122 9.24 -2.94 -22.46
C LEU A 122 8.61 -4.29 -22.76
N SER A 123 9.36 -5.39 -22.65
CA SER A 123 8.83 -6.75 -22.87
C SER A 123 7.69 -7.08 -21.92
N ILE A 124 7.82 -6.78 -20.62
CA ILE A 124 6.75 -7.01 -19.65
C ILE A 124 5.55 -6.09 -19.94
N ALA A 125 5.79 -4.83 -20.23
CA ALA A 125 4.72 -3.87 -20.54
C ALA A 125 3.91 -4.29 -21.77
N GLN A 126 4.56 -4.66 -22.87
CA GLN A 126 3.91 -5.14 -24.08
C GLN A 126 3.15 -6.46 -23.87
N ALA A 127 3.72 -7.39 -23.09
CA ALA A 127 3.02 -8.63 -22.75
C ALA A 127 1.76 -8.35 -21.91
N GLY A 128 1.85 -7.43 -20.94
CA GLY A 128 0.70 -6.98 -20.16
C GLY A 128 -0.37 -6.30 -21.00
N GLU A 129 0.02 -5.45 -21.94
CA GLU A 129 -0.90 -4.80 -22.87
C GLU A 129 -1.71 -5.84 -23.69
N LYS A 130 -1.05 -6.86 -24.22
CA LYS A 130 -1.71 -7.97 -24.95
C LYS A 130 -2.71 -8.71 -24.07
N LEU A 131 -2.48 -8.78 -22.78
CA LEU A 131 -3.39 -9.39 -21.80
C LEU A 131 -4.46 -8.40 -21.28
N GLY A 132 -4.57 -7.21 -21.85
CA GLY A 132 -5.58 -6.22 -21.48
C GLY A 132 -5.33 -5.48 -20.17
N CYS A 133 -4.09 -5.45 -19.70
CA CYS A 133 -3.69 -4.57 -18.61
C CYS A 133 -3.82 -3.10 -19.02
N THR A 134 -4.10 -2.23 -18.06
CA THR A 134 -4.20 -0.77 -18.26
C THR A 134 -3.15 -0.02 -17.47
N GLU A 135 -2.46 -0.69 -16.55
CA GLU A 135 -1.47 -0.08 -15.65
C GLU A 135 -0.16 -0.85 -15.68
N ALA A 136 0.95 -0.12 -15.67
CA ALA A 136 2.29 -0.62 -15.39
C ALA A 136 2.74 -0.06 -14.04
N LEU A 137 2.70 -0.88 -13.00
CA LEU A 137 3.15 -0.50 -11.66
C LEU A 137 4.64 -0.75 -11.53
N PHE A 138 5.40 0.32 -11.36
CA PHE A 138 6.83 0.24 -11.05
C PHE A 138 7.04 0.12 -9.55
N SER A 139 7.57 -1.02 -9.11
CA SER A 139 8.08 -1.25 -7.76
C SER A 139 9.60 -1.40 -7.82
N LEU A 140 10.29 -0.86 -6.82
CA LEU A 140 11.74 -0.90 -6.79
C LEU A 140 12.26 -0.70 -5.37
N GLY A 141 13.54 -1.07 -5.16
CA GLY A 141 14.24 -0.73 -3.94
C GLY A 141 14.55 0.76 -3.86
N ASP A 142 14.50 1.32 -2.65
CA ASP A 142 14.73 2.74 -2.41
C ASP A 142 16.21 3.07 -2.54
N ARG A 143 16.54 4.00 -3.40
CA ARG A 143 17.84 4.65 -3.63
C ARG A 143 19.07 3.76 -3.43
N PRO A 144 19.16 2.59 -4.08
CA PRO A 144 20.29 1.67 -3.89
C PRO A 144 21.64 2.29 -4.19
N GLU A 145 21.71 3.29 -5.10
CA GLU A 145 22.94 4.01 -5.42
C GLU A 145 23.52 4.80 -4.23
N ALA A 146 22.71 5.12 -3.22
CA ALA A 146 23.19 5.78 -2.01
C ALA A 146 24.07 4.85 -1.16
N LEU A 147 23.79 3.53 -1.22
CA LEU A 147 24.51 2.51 -0.45
C LEU A 147 25.54 1.75 -1.29
N PHE A 148 25.17 1.34 -2.52
CA PHE A 148 25.94 0.39 -3.34
C PHE A 148 26.72 1.07 -4.48
N PRO A 149 28.06 0.98 -4.47
CA PRO A 149 28.91 1.42 -5.61
C PRO A 149 28.55 0.69 -6.91
N GLU A 150 28.18 -0.59 -6.83
CA GLU A 150 27.80 -1.43 -7.97
C GLU A 150 26.57 -0.87 -8.68
N MET A 151 25.59 -0.36 -7.92
CA MET A 151 24.43 0.28 -8.50
C MET A 151 24.78 1.61 -9.19
N ARG A 152 25.69 2.39 -8.63
CA ARG A 152 26.20 3.61 -9.30
C ARG A 152 26.85 3.29 -10.63
N GLU A 153 27.66 2.22 -10.68
CA GLU A 153 28.30 1.77 -11.92
C GLU A 153 27.26 1.24 -12.93
N THR A 154 26.25 0.48 -12.47
CA THR A 154 25.17 0.00 -13.33
C THR A 154 24.40 1.17 -13.95
N LEU A 155 24.01 2.16 -13.15
CA LEU A 155 23.33 3.36 -13.64
C LEU A 155 24.20 4.14 -14.63
N ARG A 156 25.50 4.29 -14.35
CA ARG A 156 26.43 4.98 -15.24
C ARG A 156 26.54 4.27 -16.61
N LYS A 157 26.59 2.92 -16.62
CA LYS A 157 26.60 2.12 -17.86
C LYS A 157 25.32 2.29 -18.66
N LEU A 158 24.18 2.40 -17.98
CA LEU A 158 22.88 2.66 -18.59
C LEU A 158 22.68 4.14 -19.00
N GLY A 159 23.60 5.05 -18.63
CA GLY A 159 23.53 6.47 -18.97
C GLY A 159 22.74 7.33 -17.98
N TYR A 160 22.48 6.82 -16.76
CA TYR A 160 21.67 7.51 -15.75
C TYR A 160 22.49 7.92 -14.52
N ARG A 161 22.02 8.97 -13.83
CA ARG A 161 22.67 9.52 -12.63
C ARG A 161 22.12 8.97 -11.33
N SER A 162 20.86 8.48 -11.34
CA SER A 162 20.18 7.95 -10.17
C SER A 162 19.08 6.97 -10.58
N THR A 163 18.65 6.14 -9.63
CA THR A 163 17.53 5.21 -9.81
C THR A 163 16.25 5.96 -10.18
N LEU A 164 15.98 7.13 -9.58
CA LEU A 164 14.80 7.94 -9.90
C LEU A 164 14.85 8.51 -11.32
N HIS A 165 16.04 8.88 -11.82
CA HIS A 165 16.20 9.32 -13.22
C HIS A 165 15.94 8.15 -14.18
N TYR A 166 16.45 6.96 -13.84
CA TYR A 166 16.17 5.75 -14.61
C TYR A 166 14.69 5.40 -14.61
N LEU A 167 14.03 5.42 -13.45
CA LEU A 167 12.60 5.20 -13.31
C LEU A 167 11.77 6.17 -14.17
N GLN A 168 12.08 7.48 -14.11
CA GLN A 168 11.40 8.48 -14.93
C GLN A 168 11.44 8.08 -16.41
N THR A 169 12.64 7.76 -16.93
CA THR A 169 12.80 7.38 -18.34
C THR A 169 12.04 6.09 -18.67
N MET A 170 11.98 5.13 -17.75
CA MET A 170 11.22 3.88 -17.98
C MET A 170 9.71 4.12 -17.97
N CYS A 171 9.20 5.01 -17.11
CA CYS A 171 7.80 5.43 -17.16
C CYS A 171 7.47 6.12 -18.50
N GLU A 172 8.33 7.03 -18.95
CA GLU A 172 8.18 7.70 -20.25
C GLU A 172 8.25 6.70 -21.43
N LEU A 173 9.14 5.70 -21.35
CA LEU A 173 9.25 4.62 -22.34
C LEU A 173 7.94 3.82 -22.43
N VAL A 174 7.43 3.34 -21.31
CA VAL A 174 6.18 2.57 -21.26
C VAL A 174 5.01 3.40 -21.80
N LEU A 175 4.90 4.67 -21.38
CA LEU A 175 3.83 5.56 -21.85
C LEU A 175 3.89 5.81 -23.36
N ARG A 176 5.09 5.87 -23.93
CA ARG A 176 5.30 6.10 -25.37
C ARG A 176 5.05 4.86 -26.21
N GLU A 177 5.60 3.70 -25.77
CA GLU A 177 5.66 2.48 -26.59
C GLU A 177 4.47 1.53 -26.36
N THR A 178 3.61 1.79 -25.35
CA THR A 178 2.43 0.97 -25.04
C THR A 178 1.22 1.85 -24.74
N ARG A 179 0.05 1.22 -24.54
CA ARG A 179 -1.15 1.90 -24.02
C ARG A 179 -1.26 1.86 -22.50
N LEU A 180 -0.30 1.24 -21.81
CA LEU A 180 -0.31 1.19 -20.36
C LEU A 180 -0.03 2.57 -19.78
N LEU A 181 -0.67 2.84 -18.63
CA LEU A 181 -0.45 4.02 -17.85
C LEU A 181 0.51 3.66 -16.70
N PRO A 182 1.68 4.31 -16.59
CA PRO A 182 2.60 4.05 -15.49
C PRO A 182 2.03 4.48 -14.14
N HIS A 183 2.37 3.74 -13.09
CA HIS A 183 2.20 4.12 -11.68
C HIS A 183 3.49 3.80 -10.95
N ALA A 184 4.15 4.80 -10.40
CA ALA A 184 5.44 4.60 -9.75
C ALA A 184 5.32 4.63 -8.21
N ASN A 185 5.93 3.62 -7.57
CA ASN A 185 6.04 3.49 -6.13
C ASN A 185 7.52 3.30 -5.71
N PRO A 186 8.35 4.37 -5.82
CA PRO A 186 9.80 4.27 -5.70
C PRO A 186 10.37 4.48 -4.28
N GLY A 187 9.54 4.56 -3.25
CA GLY A 187 9.96 5.01 -1.92
C GLY A 187 9.91 6.55 -1.78
N LEU A 188 10.82 7.11 -1.00
CA LEU A 188 10.81 8.55 -0.71
C LEU A 188 11.07 9.41 -1.95
N LEU A 189 10.23 10.45 -2.10
CA LEU A 189 10.34 11.45 -3.17
C LEU A 189 10.45 12.86 -2.61
N SER A 190 11.32 13.67 -3.20
CA SER A 190 11.25 15.12 -3.03
C SER A 190 10.17 15.73 -3.92
N ALA A 191 9.69 16.91 -3.58
CA ALA A 191 8.72 17.66 -4.40
C ALA A 191 9.17 17.81 -5.87
N ASN A 192 10.47 17.99 -6.12
CA ASN A 192 11.00 18.06 -7.47
C ASN A 192 10.86 16.73 -8.25
N TRP A 193 11.07 15.59 -7.59
CA TRP A 193 10.88 14.29 -8.22
C TRP A 193 9.40 13.97 -8.44
N ILE A 194 8.53 14.34 -7.51
CA ILE A 194 7.07 14.23 -7.68
C ILE A 194 6.62 15.06 -8.90
N ALA A 195 7.10 16.31 -9.02
CA ALA A 195 6.80 17.18 -10.14
C ALA A 195 7.25 16.62 -11.49
N ARG A 196 8.38 15.88 -11.52
CA ARG A 196 8.87 15.22 -12.74
C ARG A 196 8.08 13.96 -13.08
N LEU A 197 7.87 13.09 -12.09
CA LEU A 197 7.20 11.80 -12.31
C LEU A 197 5.72 11.97 -12.68
N ARG A 198 5.04 13.01 -12.20
CA ARG A 198 3.63 13.25 -12.54
C ARG A 198 3.39 13.52 -14.03
N GLU A 199 4.42 13.87 -14.79
CA GLU A 199 4.31 14.13 -16.23
C GLU A 199 4.08 12.82 -17.04
N SER A 200 4.50 11.67 -16.49
CA SER A 200 4.31 10.35 -17.10
C SER A 200 3.45 9.39 -16.26
N ASN A 201 3.09 9.79 -15.03
CA ASN A 201 2.31 8.96 -14.12
C ASN A 201 1.01 9.68 -13.74
N PRO A 202 -0.17 9.08 -13.98
CA PRO A 202 -1.45 9.66 -13.55
C PRO A 202 -1.58 9.68 -12.02
N SER A 203 -0.91 8.77 -11.34
CA SER A 203 -0.83 8.70 -9.87
C SER A 203 0.53 8.18 -9.43
N LEU A 204 0.89 8.45 -8.18
CA LEU A 204 2.10 7.96 -7.53
C LEU A 204 1.74 7.26 -6.22
N GLY A 205 2.64 6.47 -5.65
CA GLY A 205 2.39 5.75 -4.43
C GLY A 205 3.58 5.70 -3.47
N LEU A 206 3.27 5.64 -2.18
CA LEU A 206 4.18 5.34 -1.09
C LEU A 206 3.38 4.86 0.11
N MET A 207 3.59 3.63 0.55
CA MET A 207 2.98 3.14 1.79
C MET A 207 3.52 3.91 2.99
N LEU A 208 2.65 4.49 3.83
CA LEU A 208 3.06 5.04 5.12
C LEU A 208 3.61 3.94 6.03
N GLU A 209 3.05 2.76 5.95
CA GLU A 209 3.24 1.57 6.79
C GLU A 209 2.68 1.79 8.21
N SER A 210 3.24 2.72 8.96
CA SER A 210 2.82 3.10 10.30
C SER A 210 3.39 4.48 10.68
N THR A 211 2.75 5.15 11.63
CA THR A 211 3.30 6.35 12.31
C THR A 211 4.21 5.99 13.47
N SER A 212 4.26 4.72 13.87
CA SER A 212 5.12 4.25 14.96
C SER A 212 6.61 4.40 14.62
N THR A 213 7.39 4.93 15.55
CA THR A 213 8.85 5.00 15.48
C THR A 213 9.54 3.80 16.14
N ASN A 214 8.77 2.90 16.76
CA ASN A 214 9.28 1.82 17.61
C ASN A 214 9.20 0.43 16.95
N LEU A 215 9.14 0.37 15.62
CA LEU A 215 9.02 -0.88 14.86
C LEU A 215 10.39 -1.55 14.63
N VAL A 216 11.12 -1.86 15.70
CA VAL A 216 12.51 -2.32 15.63
C VAL A 216 12.70 -3.59 14.80
N ALA A 217 11.75 -4.52 14.85
CA ALA A 217 11.82 -5.75 14.05
C ALA A 217 11.55 -5.52 12.56
N ALA A 218 10.60 -4.65 12.24
CA ALA A 218 10.21 -4.33 10.86
C ALA A 218 11.12 -3.27 10.23
N HIS A 219 11.46 -2.25 11.02
CA HIS A 219 12.24 -1.10 10.58
C HIS A 219 13.42 -0.84 11.55
N PRO A 220 14.50 -1.63 11.49
CA PRO A 220 15.71 -1.35 12.29
C PRO A 220 16.25 0.05 11.96
N ALA A 221 16.35 0.93 12.96
CA ALA A 221 16.64 2.34 12.74
C ALA A 221 17.98 2.62 12.06
N ASP A 222 18.98 1.76 12.30
CA ASP A 222 20.30 1.83 11.68
C ASP A 222 20.35 1.32 10.24
N ARG A 223 19.31 0.61 9.79
CA ARG A 223 19.27 -0.11 8.51
C ARG A 223 18.09 0.23 7.62
N THR A 224 17.17 1.09 8.05
CA THR A 224 15.99 1.50 7.28
C THR A 224 15.77 3.02 7.34
N PRO A 225 16.73 3.82 6.83
CA PRO A 225 16.70 5.28 6.95
C PRO A 225 15.49 5.93 6.27
N ASP A 226 14.89 5.26 5.27
CA ASP A 226 13.77 5.79 4.50
C ASP A 226 12.39 5.35 5.05
N LYS A 227 12.39 4.60 6.17
CA LYS A 227 11.16 4.13 6.83
C LYS A 227 10.71 5.05 7.99
N LEU A 228 11.40 6.16 8.23
CA LEU A 228 10.96 7.13 9.23
C LEU A 228 9.59 7.72 8.84
N PRO A 229 8.57 7.66 9.72
CA PRO A 229 7.21 8.11 9.41
C PRO A 229 7.16 9.57 8.96
N SER A 230 7.94 10.45 9.57
CA SER A 230 8.01 11.86 9.22
C SER A 230 8.43 12.12 7.76
N LEU A 231 9.38 11.33 7.24
CA LEU A 231 9.83 11.44 5.86
C LEU A 231 8.77 10.93 4.87
N ARG A 232 8.07 9.86 5.25
CA ARG A 232 7.00 9.28 4.43
C ARG A 232 5.78 10.21 4.39
N LEU A 233 5.36 10.75 5.53
CA LEU A 233 4.30 11.77 5.61
C LEU A 233 4.67 13.03 4.80
N LYS A 234 5.94 13.46 4.86
CA LYS A 234 6.42 14.58 4.04
C LYS A 234 6.29 14.31 2.54
N THR A 235 6.59 13.11 2.08
CA THR A 235 6.42 12.72 0.66
C THR A 235 4.94 12.75 0.26
N ILE A 236 4.04 12.22 1.10
CA ILE A 236 2.60 12.22 0.87
C ILE A 236 2.08 13.67 0.83
N GLU A 237 2.52 14.50 1.77
CA GLU A 237 2.17 15.93 1.83
C GLU A 237 2.63 16.69 0.57
N ASP A 238 3.87 16.47 0.12
CA ASP A 238 4.42 17.11 -1.08
C ASP A 238 3.64 16.71 -2.34
N ALA A 239 3.17 15.46 -2.42
CA ALA A 239 2.27 15.04 -3.49
C ALA A 239 0.93 15.80 -3.44
N GLY A 240 0.39 16.03 -2.26
CA GLY A 240 -0.81 16.84 -2.05
C GLY A 240 -0.64 18.28 -2.49
N LYS A 241 0.46 18.93 -2.09
CA LYS A 241 0.81 20.31 -2.53
C LYS A 241 0.91 20.44 -4.05
N LEU A 242 1.31 19.36 -4.73
CA LEU A 242 1.44 19.32 -6.19
C LEU A 242 0.17 18.81 -6.90
N GLY A 243 -0.90 18.49 -6.17
CA GLY A 243 -2.15 17.96 -6.71
C GLY A 243 -1.97 16.63 -7.48
N VAL A 244 -1.10 15.76 -6.98
CA VAL A 244 -0.87 14.44 -7.59
C VAL A 244 -1.71 13.39 -6.87
N PRO A 245 -2.62 12.67 -7.56
CA PRO A 245 -3.34 11.56 -6.96
C PRO A 245 -2.35 10.55 -6.36
N PHE A 246 -2.56 10.19 -5.09
CA PHE A 246 -1.56 9.45 -4.35
C PHE A 246 -2.16 8.21 -3.65
N THR A 247 -1.50 7.07 -3.82
CA THR A 247 -1.82 5.83 -3.12
C THR A 247 -0.92 5.69 -1.90
N THR A 248 -1.51 5.47 -0.73
CA THR A 248 -0.79 5.19 0.51
C THR A 248 -1.51 4.12 1.32
N GLY A 249 -1.06 3.84 2.53
CA GLY A 249 -1.73 2.86 3.40
C GLY A 249 -0.89 2.44 4.57
N ILE A 250 -1.42 1.49 5.33
CA ILE A 250 -0.78 0.91 6.52
C ILE A 250 -0.50 -0.57 6.33
N LEU A 251 0.53 -1.05 7.02
CA LEU A 251 0.88 -2.47 7.10
C LEU A 251 0.67 -2.93 8.55
N ILE A 252 -0.26 -3.85 8.77
CA ILE A 252 -0.59 -4.36 10.09
C ILE A 252 0.16 -5.67 10.39
N GLY A 253 0.44 -5.91 11.68
CA GLY A 253 1.13 -7.11 12.14
C GLY A 253 2.65 -6.99 12.14
N ILE A 254 3.21 -5.77 12.08
CA ILE A 254 4.64 -5.52 12.07
C ILE A 254 5.19 -5.04 13.44
N GLY A 255 4.37 -5.10 14.49
CA GLY A 255 4.72 -4.72 15.86
C GLY A 255 4.12 -3.39 16.30
N GLU A 256 3.27 -2.81 15.50
CA GLU A 256 2.50 -1.60 15.82
C GLU A 256 1.42 -1.90 16.88
N THR A 257 1.03 -0.87 17.62
CA THR A 257 -0.10 -0.90 18.54
C THR A 257 -1.42 -0.56 17.83
N MET A 258 -2.56 -0.74 18.50
CA MET A 258 -3.86 -0.32 17.95
C MET A 258 -3.92 1.22 17.83
N GLU A 259 -3.26 1.94 18.72
CA GLU A 259 -3.08 3.38 18.68
C GLU A 259 -2.29 3.81 17.45
N ASP A 260 -1.19 3.11 17.15
CA ASP A 260 -0.37 3.38 15.97
C ASP A 260 -1.21 3.20 14.68
N ARG A 261 -2.09 2.20 14.62
CA ARG A 261 -3.01 1.99 13.48
C ARG A 261 -3.96 3.17 13.31
N VAL A 262 -4.63 3.57 14.40
CA VAL A 262 -5.58 4.69 14.40
C VAL A 262 -4.88 5.99 14.04
N GLU A 263 -3.73 6.30 14.66
CA GLU A 263 -2.97 7.52 14.37
C GLU A 263 -2.48 7.54 12.92
N SER A 264 -2.06 6.40 12.37
CA SER A 264 -1.66 6.29 10.96
C SER A 264 -2.81 6.61 10.01
N LEU A 265 -4.00 6.09 10.27
CA LEU A 265 -5.20 6.37 9.48
C LEU A 265 -5.59 7.85 9.58
N LEU A 266 -5.56 8.43 10.79
CA LEU A 266 -5.85 9.84 11.02
C LEU A 266 -4.80 10.77 10.37
N ALA A 267 -3.53 10.38 10.36
CA ALA A 267 -2.49 11.14 9.67
C ALA A 267 -2.74 11.19 8.15
N ILE A 268 -3.16 10.07 7.55
CA ILE A 268 -3.56 10.02 6.15
C ILE A 268 -4.82 10.86 5.89
N GLN A 269 -5.82 10.74 6.77
CA GLN A 269 -7.06 11.52 6.68
C GLN A 269 -6.79 13.02 6.69
N ARG A 270 -6.01 13.52 7.66
CA ARG A 270 -5.63 14.94 7.76
C ARG A 270 -4.99 15.47 6.48
N LEU A 271 -4.10 14.69 5.86
CA LEU A 271 -3.47 15.06 4.59
C LEU A 271 -4.48 15.06 3.44
N HIS A 272 -5.43 14.13 3.43
CA HIS A 272 -6.48 14.11 2.43
C HIS A 272 -7.44 15.30 2.60
N GLU A 273 -7.89 15.58 3.82
CA GLU A 273 -8.74 16.74 4.13
C GLU A 273 -8.10 18.07 3.71
N GLN A 274 -6.79 18.19 3.88
CA GLN A 274 -6.06 19.39 3.52
C GLN A 274 -5.86 19.57 2.02
N TYR A 275 -5.59 18.49 1.28
CA TYR A 275 -5.15 18.58 -0.12
C TYR A 275 -6.06 17.84 -1.11
N GLY A 276 -6.97 16.97 -0.67
CA GLY A 276 -7.89 16.22 -1.53
C GLY A 276 -7.22 15.21 -2.47
N HIS A 277 -6.00 14.76 -2.19
CA HIS A 277 -5.15 14.05 -3.15
C HIS A 277 -4.97 12.55 -2.91
N VAL A 278 -5.23 12.06 -1.70
CA VAL A 278 -5.12 10.63 -1.41
C VAL A 278 -6.27 9.90 -2.07
N GLN A 279 -5.96 9.22 -3.17
CA GLN A 279 -6.96 8.51 -3.96
C GLN A 279 -7.31 7.13 -3.42
N GLU A 280 -6.42 6.54 -2.61
CA GLU A 280 -6.53 5.16 -2.16
C GLU A 280 -5.76 4.95 -0.86
N VAL A 281 -6.38 4.27 0.09
CA VAL A 281 -5.75 3.82 1.34
C VAL A 281 -5.74 2.30 1.38
N ILE A 282 -4.54 1.71 1.35
CA ILE A 282 -4.34 0.27 1.38
C ILE A 282 -4.22 -0.19 2.84
N ILE A 283 -5.04 -1.14 3.23
CA ILE A 283 -4.85 -1.89 4.48
C ILE A 283 -4.23 -3.23 4.11
N GLN A 284 -2.97 -3.40 4.44
CA GLN A 284 -2.20 -4.59 4.11
C GLN A 284 -1.83 -5.35 5.38
N ASN A 285 -1.95 -6.68 5.37
CA ASN A 285 -1.49 -7.53 6.46
C ASN A 285 -0.10 -8.07 6.19
N PHE A 286 0.72 -8.16 7.24
CA PHE A 286 1.99 -8.87 7.21
C PHE A 286 1.76 -10.36 6.94
N ARG A 287 2.65 -10.94 6.11
CA ARG A 287 2.72 -12.38 5.84
C ARG A 287 4.11 -12.88 6.16
N VAL A 288 4.19 -14.00 6.85
CA VAL A 288 5.45 -14.70 7.11
C VAL A 288 6.02 -15.27 5.82
N LYS A 289 7.32 -15.13 5.64
CA LYS A 289 8.05 -15.61 4.46
C LYS A 289 9.33 -16.30 4.90
N PRO A 290 9.80 -17.30 4.14
CA PRO A 290 11.12 -17.88 4.39
C PRO A 290 12.22 -16.83 4.28
N ARG A 291 13.22 -16.93 5.16
CA ARG A 291 14.46 -16.15 5.10
C ARG A 291 14.33 -14.64 5.30
N ILE A 292 13.22 -14.15 5.83
CA ILE A 292 13.12 -12.78 6.32
C ILE A 292 13.47 -12.71 7.82
N PRO A 293 13.96 -11.59 8.34
CA PRO A 293 14.20 -11.43 9.79
C PRO A 293 12.99 -11.71 10.66
N MET A 294 11.79 -11.38 10.18
CA MET A 294 10.52 -11.60 10.87
C MET A 294 9.86 -12.97 10.57
N ALA A 295 10.63 -13.99 10.13
CA ALA A 295 10.08 -15.31 9.78
C ALA A 295 9.35 -16.05 10.93
N ALA A 296 9.63 -15.70 12.19
CA ALA A 296 8.95 -16.24 13.37
C ALA A 296 7.93 -15.27 13.99
N TRP A 297 7.62 -14.17 13.31
CA TRP A 297 6.68 -13.16 13.78
C TRP A 297 5.23 -13.61 13.53
N PRO A 298 4.28 -13.34 14.45
CA PRO A 298 2.89 -13.73 14.25
C PRO A 298 2.24 -12.95 13.10
N GLU A 299 1.46 -13.64 12.28
CA GLU A 299 0.62 -12.99 11.26
C GLU A 299 -0.67 -12.47 11.90
N PRO A 300 -1.22 -11.33 11.44
CA PRO A 300 -2.57 -10.93 11.78
C PRO A 300 -3.59 -11.97 11.28
N ASP A 301 -4.55 -12.31 12.11
CA ASP A 301 -5.64 -13.19 11.68
C ASP A 301 -6.71 -12.43 10.86
N THR A 302 -7.67 -13.17 10.30
CA THR A 302 -8.76 -12.59 9.51
C THR A 302 -9.64 -11.65 10.34
N GLY A 303 -9.84 -11.94 11.62
CA GLY A 303 -10.63 -11.08 12.52
C GLY A 303 -9.93 -9.74 12.76
N ASP A 304 -8.61 -9.76 12.99
CA ASP A 304 -7.81 -8.53 13.14
C ASP A 304 -7.82 -7.69 11.85
N MET A 305 -7.70 -8.33 10.69
CA MET A 305 -7.81 -7.65 9.40
C MET A 305 -9.19 -7.03 9.20
N LEU A 306 -10.27 -7.76 9.50
CA LEU A 306 -11.64 -7.27 9.37
C LEU A 306 -11.94 -6.09 10.31
N ARG A 307 -11.50 -6.16 11.58
CA ARG A 307 -11.61 -5.04 12.53
C ARG A 307 -10.90 -3.81 12.03
N THR A 308 -9.66 -3.98 11.54
CA THR A 308 -8.87 -2.85 11.01
C THR A 308 -9.52 -2.22 9.78
N LEU A 309 -10.00 -3.03 8.84
CA LEU A 309 -10.72 -2.54 7.66
C LEU A 309 -11.99 -1.76 8.04
N ALA A 310 -12.79 -2.33 8.95
CA ALA A 310 -14.03 -1.70 9.38
C ALA A 310 -13.77 -0.37 10.10
N VAL A 311 -12.80 -0.33 11.02
CA VAL A 311 -12.43 0.92 11.70
C VAL A 311 -11.87 1.94 10.69
N ALA A 312 -11.05 1.49 9.72
CA ALA A 312 -10.57 2.36 8.65
C ALA A 312 -11.74 2.96 7.85
N ARG A 313 -12.78 2.17 7.50
CA ARG A 313 -13.99 2.69 6.82
C ARG A 313 -14.72 3.71 7.66
N LEU A 314 -14.87 3.47 8.98
CA LEU A 314 -15.57 4.40 9.86
C LEU A 314 -14.80 5.73 10.03
N LEU A 315 -13.46 5.70 10.07
CA LEU A 315 -12.62 6.90 10.13
C LEU A 315 -12.57 7.64 8.80
N LEU A 316 -12.27 6.92 7.72
CA LEU A 316 -11.95 7.50 6.40
C LEU A 316 -13.19 7.73 5.53
N ARG A 317 -14.36 7.26 5.95
CA ARG A 317 -15.69 7.48 5.37
C ARG A 317 -15.78 7.24 3.85
N ASP A 318 -15.64 8.28 3.03
CA ASP A 318 -15.80 8.28 1.57
C ASP A 318 -14.52 7.96 0.80
N MET A 319 -13.36 7.89 1.48
CA MET A 319 -12.09 7.54 0.84
C MET A 319 -12.11 6.10 0.30
N ASN A 320 -11.36 5.85 -0.76
CA ASN A 320 -11.24 4.51 -1.30
C ASN A 320 -10.33 3.65 -0.41
N ILE A 321 -10.85 2.53 0.05
CA ILE A 321 -10.12 1.57 0.89
C ILE A 321 -9.91 0.28 0.10
N GLN A 322 -8.64 -0.10 0.01
CA GLN A 322 -8.18 -1.31 -0.66
C GLN A 322 -7.72 -2.36 0.34
N ALA A 323 -8.03 -3.63 0.07
CA ALA A 323 -7.37 -4.78 0.68
C ALA A 323 -6.88 -5.75 -0.40
N PRO A 324 -5.57 -6.13 -0.41
CA PRO A 324 -5.05 -7.07 -1.39
C PRO A 324 -5.66 -8.46 -1.22
N PRO A 325 -6.29 -9.06 -2.26
CA PRO A 325 -7.00 -10.33 -2.12
C PRO A 325 -6.05 -11.53 -2.00
N ASN A 326 -4.81 -11.41 -2.50
CA ASN A 326 -3.81 -12.49 -2.47
C ASN A 326 -3.22 -12.72 -1.07
N LEU A 327 -3.27 -11.75 -0.18
CA LEU A 327 -2.70 -11.88 1.17
C LEU A 327 -3.62 -12.60 2.15
N THR A 328 -4.85 -12.93 1.75
CA THR A 328 -5.80 -13.74 2.50
C THR A 328 -6.10 -15.01 1.70
N GLU A 329 -5.38 -16.10 1.98
CA GLU A 329 -5.38 -17.31 1.16
C GLU A 329 -6.75 -17.94 0.91
N LYS A 330 -7.61 -17.94 1.92
CA LYS A 330 -8.96 -18.54 1.82
C LYS A 330 -10.00 -17.55 2.32
N GLY A 331 -11.02 -17.34 1.48
CA GLY A 331 -12.15 -16.51 1.88
C GLY A 331 -11.85 -15.01 1.87
N TYR A 332 -11.00 -14.53 0.95
CA TYR A 332 -10.70 -13.10 0.80
C TYR A 332 -11.98 -12.26 0.53
N GLU A 333 -13.03 -12.87 -0.01
CA GLU A 333 -14.34 -12.23 -0.17
C GLU A 333 -14.93 -11.71 1.15
N LYS A 334 -14.54 -12.28 2.29
CA LYS A 334 -14.93 -11.77 3.62
C LYS A 334 -14.41 -10.36 3.89
N LEU A 335 -13.32 -9.93 3.23
CA LEU A 335 -12.79 -8.58 3.39
C LEU A 335 -13.77 -7.50 2.90
N LEU A 336 -14.73 -7.86 2.03
CA LEU A 336 -15.85 -7.00 1.63
C LEU A 336 -16.71 -6.57 2.83
N ASP A 337 -16.84 -7.43 3.82
CA ASP A 337 -17.56 -7.14 5.06
C ASP A 337 -16.89 -6.01 5.86
N GLY A 338 -15.57 -5.86 5.74
CA GLY A 338 -14.82 -4.74 6.33
C GLY A 338 -15.05 -3.39 5.65
N GLY A 339 -15.92 -3.31 4.62
CA GLY A 339 -16.28 -2.06 3.97
C GLY A 339 -15.25 -1.56 2.94
N ILE A 340 -14.43 -2.43 2.35
CA ILE A 340 -13.56 -2.07 1.23
C ILE A 340 -14.38 -1.79 -0.03
N ASN A 341 -13.83 -1.00 -0.93
CA ASN A 341 -14.41 -0.78 -2.26
C ASN A 341 -13.41 -1.03 -3.40
N ASP A 342 -12.22 -1.56 -3.08
CA ASP A 342 -11.20 -1.86 -4.08
C ASP A 342 -10.37 -3.10 -3.69
N TRP A 343 -10.07 -3.93 -4.67
CA TRP A 343 -9.17 -5.08 -4.54
C TRP A 343 -7.71 -4.74 -4.85
N GLY A 344 -7.46 -3.52 -5.33
CA GLY A 344 -6.14 -3.08 -5.75
C GLY A 344 -5.68 -3.68 -7.06
N GLY A 345 -4.38 -3.88 -7.15
CA GLY A 345 -3.74 -4.42 -8.34
C GLY A 345 -3.84 -5.92 -8.43
N VAL A 346 -4.31 -6.42 -9.57
CA VAL A 346 -4.29 -7.86 -9.89
C VAL A 346 -3.60 -8.05 -11.23
N SER A 347 -2.59 -8.92 -11.27
CA SER A 347 -1.83 -9.19 -12.47
C SER A 347 -2.17 -10.55 -13.08
N PRO A 348 -2.49 -10.60 -14.37
CA PRO A 348 -2.63 -11.86 -15.09
C PRO A 348 -1.27 -12.44 -15.55
N LEU A 349 -0.17 -11.71 -15.38
CA LEU A 349 1.15 -12.04 -15.95
C LEU A 349 2.26 -12.14 -14.91
N THR A 350 2.38 -11.13 -14.05
CA THR A 350 3.51 -11.00 -13.13
C THR A 350 3.12 -11.41 -11.71
N PRO A 351 4.01 -12.05 -10.94
CA PRO A 351 3.73 -12.37 -9.54
C PRO A 351 3.69 -11.11 -8.67
N ASP A 352 3.26 -11.28 -7.44
CA ASP A 352 3.58 -10.33 -6.37
C ASP A 352 5.04 -10.54 -5.95
N TYR A 353 5.92 -9.61 -6.31
CA TYR A 353 7.35 -9.73 -6.00
C TYR A 353 7.67 -9.52 -4.52
N ILE A 354 6.76 -8.91 -3.77
CA ILE A 354 6.92 -8.70 -2.32
C ILE A 354 6.42 -9.92 -1.55
N ASN A 355 5.35 -10.58 -2.04
CA ASN A 355 4.74 -11.76 -1.43
C ASN A 355 4.64 -12.88 -2.50
N PRO A 356 5.76 -13.43 -2.97
CA PRO A 356 5.77 -14.38 -4.08
C PRO A 356 5.09 -15.72 -3.74
N GLU A 357 4.89 -16.00 -2.45
CA GLU A 357 4.15 -17.16 -1.94
C GLU A 357 2.63 -16.98 -2.03
N ALA A 358 2.16 -15.77 -2.27
CA ALA A 358 0.74 -15.40 -2.31
C ALA A 358 0.33 -15.00 -3.74
N PRO A 359 -0.04 -15.96 -4.61
CA PRO A 359 -0.38 -15.66 -6.00
C PRO A 359 -1.68 -14.86 -6.12
N TRP A 360 -1.76 -14.02 -7.14
CA TRP A 360 -2.99 -13.30 -7.46
C TRP A 360 -4.14 -14.26 -7.76
N PRO A 361 -5.36 -13.95 -7.29
CA PRO A 361 -6.53 -14.71 -7.70
C PRO A 361 -6.75 -14.57 -9.21
N HIS A 362 -7.30 -15.62 -9.82
CA HIS A 362 -7.73 -15.54 -11.21
C HIS A 362 -8.83 -14.49 -11.34
N LEU A 363 -8.79 -13.63 -12.37
CA LEU A 363 -9.78 -12.54 -12.54
C LEU A 363 -11.22 -13.04 -12.57
N LEU A 364 -11.48 -14.18 -13.19
CA LEU A 364 -12.82 -14.79 -13.21
C LEU A 364 -13.25 -15.28 -11.82
N ASP A 365 -12.32 -15.78 -10.99
CA ASP A 365 -12.63 -16.16 -9.61
C ASP A 365 -12.88 -14.93 -8.73
N LEU A 366 -12.07 -13.87 -8.89
CA LEU A 366 -12.27 -12.60 -8.24
C LEU A 366 -13.64 -12.01 -8.57
N GLN A 367 -14.02 -12.04 -9.85
CA GLN A 367 -15.34 -11.58 -10.30
C GLN A 367 -16.45 -12.41 -9.65
N ARG A 368 -16.41 -13.73 -9.80
CA ARG A 368 -17.43 -14.65 -9.28
C ARG A 368 -17.64 -14.46 -7.76
N ARG A 369 -16.55 -14.36 -6.97
CA ARG A 369 -16.65 -14.19 -5.51
C ARG A 369 -17.17 -12.81 -5.12
N THR A 370 -16.76 -11.76 -5.84
CA THR A 370 -17.26 -10.40 -5.62
C THR A 370 -18.75 -10.31 -5.93
N GLU A 371 -19.20 -10.93 -7.03
CA GLU A 371 -20.62 -10.97 -7.43
C GLU A 371 -21.46 -11.83 -6.49
N ALA A 372 -20.93 -12.95 -6.00
CA ALA A 372 -21.58 -13.78 -5.00
C ALA A 372 -21.80 -13.05 -3.66
N ALA A 373 -20.96 -12.04 -3.34
CA ALA A 373 -21.15 -11.15 -2.21
C ALA A 373 -22.08 -9.96 -2.51
N GLY A 374 -22.79 -9.97 -3.65
CA GLY A 374 -23.76 -8.94 -4.04
C GLY A 374 -23.15 -7.65 -4.60
N GLN A 375 -21.88 -7.66 -4.96
CA GLN A 375 -21.15 -6.50 -5.48
C GLN A 375 -20.78 -6.69 -6.96
N LYS A 376 -20.75 -5.61 -7.74
CA LYS A 376 -20.27 -5.65 -9.14
C LYS A 376 -18.77 -5.39 -9.18
N LEU A 377 -17.99 -6.27 -9.80
CA LEU A 377 -16.58 -6.03 -10.04
C LEU A 377 -16.37 -5.13 -11.25
N ARG A 378 -15.60 -4.04 -11.11
CA ARG A 378 -15.25 -3.13 -12.20
C ARG A 378 -13.75 -2.87 -12.28
N GLN A 379 -13.21 -2.88 -13.48
CA GLN A 379 -11.83 -2.46 -13.70
C GLN A 379 -11.73 -0.93 -13.63
N ARG A 380 -10.69 -0.43 -12.95
CA ARG A 380 -10.32 0.99 -12.94
C ARG A 380 -8.93 1.23 -13.55
N LEU A 381 -8.64 2.49 -13.81
CA LEU A 381 -7.31 2.99 -14.19
C LEU A 381 -6.41 3.19 -12.94
N PRO A 382 -5.09 3.46 -13.12
CA PRO A 382 -4.22 3.83 -12.01
C PRO A 382 -4.63 5.13 -11.29
N ALA A 383 -5.31 6.06 -11.99
CA ALA A 383 -6.04 7.16 -11.35
C ALA A 383 -7.50 6.74 -11.16
N TYR A 384 -8.05 6.95 -9.96
CA TYR A 384 -9.47 6.72 -9.68
C TYR A 384 -10.36 7.67 -10.50
N PRO A 385 -11.62 7.30 -10.78
CA PRO A 385 -12.51 8.07 -11.66
C PRO A 385 -12.61 9.56 -11.29
N GLU A 386 -12.67 9.88 -9.99
CA GLU A 386 -12.76 11.24 -9.47
C GLU A 386 -11.52 12.10 -9.78
N PHE A 387 -10.37 11.49 -10.06
CA PHE A 387 -9.12 12.16 -10.37
C PHE A 387 -8.82 12.22 -11.88
N VAL A 388 -9.50 11.43 -12.70
CA VAL A 388 -9.22 11.33 -14.15
C VAL A 388 -9.28 12.69 -14.83
N ALA A 389 -10.32 13.48 -14.55
CA ALA A 389 -10.50 14.78 -15.19
C ALA A 389 -9.37 15.76 -14.87
N SER A 390 -8.98 15.87 -13.60
CA SER A 390 -7.90 16.77 -13.16
C SER A 390 -6.53 16.37 -13.71
N VAL A 391 -6.24 15.07 -13.79
CA VAL A 391 -4.99 14.57 -14.37
C VAL A 391 -4.99 14.78 -15.89
N ALA A 392 -6.09 14.47 -16.59
CA ALA A 392 -6.20 14.66 -18.02
C ALA A 392 -6.09 16.14 -18.44
N ALA A 393 -6.51 17.06 -17.58
CA ALA A 393 -6.38 18.50 -17.81
C ALA A 393 -4.93 19.01 -17.82
N ARG A 394 -3.97 18.21 -17.29
CA ARG A 394 -2.54 18.54 -17.40
C ARG A 394 -2.04 18.52 -18.85
N GLY A 395 -2.79 17.87 -19.76
CA GLY A 395 -2.45 17.80 -21.19
C GLY A 395 -1.32 16.82 -21.52
N GLY A 396 -0.68 17.03 -22.66
CA GLY A 396 0.41 16.19 -23.12
C GLY A 396 -0.02 14.74 -23.43
N MET A 397 0.96 13.86 -23.66
CA MET A 397 0.72 12.46 -23.99
C MET A 397 -0.03 11.72 -22.86
N LEU A 398 0.30 11.99 -21.60
CA LEU A 398 -0.37 11.38 -20.46
C LEU A 398 -1.87 11.72 -20.44
N GLY A 399 -2.22 13.00 -20.59
CA GLY A 399 -3.62 13.45 -20.57
C GLY A 399 -4.44 12.84 -21.69
N GLU A 400 -3.88 12.72 -22.89
CA GLU A 400 -4.51 12.08 -24.05
C GLU A 400 -4.71 10.58 -23.82
N ARG A 401 -3.66 9.87 -23.39
CA ARG A 401 -3.72 8.44 -23.07
C ARG A 401 -4.74 8.12 -21.99
N LEU A 402 -4.80 8.95 -20.94
CA LEU A 402 -5.73 8.76 -19.83
C LEU A 402 -7.20 8.93 -20.28
N ARG A 403 -7.50 9.94 -21.12
CA ARG A 403 -8.85 10.12 -21.68
C ARG A 403 -9.26 8.91 -22.54
N THR A 404 -8.42 8.49 -23.47
CA THR A 404 -8.69 7.34 -24.35
C THR A 404 -8.90 6.05 -23.53
N ALA A 405 -8.09 5.82 -22.48
CA ALA A 405 -8.24 4.66 -21.63
C ALA A 405 -9.54 4.71 -20.81
N ALA A 406 -9.93 5.88 -20.30
CA ALA A 406 -11.18 6.06 -19.55
C ALA A 406 -12.41 5.79 -20.45
N GLU A 407 -12.44 6.33 -21.65
CA GLU A 407 -13.50 6.07 -22.63
C GLU A 407 -13.61 4.57 -22.99
N SER A 408 -12.46 3.90 -23.18
CA SER A 408 -12.42 2.46 -23.46
C SER A 408 -12.98 1.60 -22.33
N LEU A 409 -12.78 2.00 -21.06
CA LEU A 409 -13.35 1.29 -19.91
C LEU A 409 -14.87 1.50 -19.81
N LEU A 410 -15.36 2.68 -20.11
CA LEU A 410 -16.80 2.96 -20.13
C LEU A 410 -17.54 2.09 -21.15
N VAL A 411 -16.98 1.94 -22.37
CA VAL A 411 -17.57 1.10 -23.43
C VAL A 411 -17.60 -0.39 -23.02
N ARG A 412 -16.62 -0.87 -22.25
CA ARG A 412 -16.58 -2.28 -21.79
C ARG A 412 -17.49 -2.56 -20.57
N ALA A 413 -17.97 -1.52 -19.90
CA ALA A 413 -18.82 -1.64 -18.74
C ALA A 413 -20.33 -1.70 -19.08
N VAL A 414 -20.69 -1.47 -20.33
CA VAL A 414 -22.02 -1.64 -20.96
C VAL A 414 -22.11 -3.01 -21.62
#